data_d09766c6e29623c3adf1771d61f5e8a5
#
_entry.id   d09766c6e29623c3adf1771d61f5e8a5
#
_cell.length_a   1.000
_cell.length_b   1.000
_cell.length_c   1.000
_cell.angle_alpha   90.00
_cell.angle_beta   90.00
_cell.angle_gamma   90.00
#
_symmetry.space_group_name_H-M   'P 1'
#
loop_
_entity.id
_entity.type
_entity.pdbx_description
1 polymer ?
#
loop_
_entity_poly.entity_id
_entity_poly.type
_entity_poly.pdbx_seq_one_letter_code
_entity_poly.pdbx_strand_id
1 'polypeptide(L)'
;MTQSGHRPRVGVVFRPDRSPETLPRTAAAAQGAGIDELWLWEDCFLQGGIAQAAVALAGSDTLTVGIGVLPAPLRNVVSTAMEIATLATIFPGRIRVGIGHGVQAWMRQAGAAVPSPLTLLREYHSALSRLLSGQSVSAEGRFVRLDGVQLDWVPPQRVPLLIGGTGPKTLRLAGEIADGVIIDSLNTPETARTALGQVAAGQADRPASADFAAVQYLACVPGAAGRQRLDEVAAGGEVAAGGYGVGGTVEEIVTGASGYSAQTVVFQPIGPEVDMDGFTHSVGEVAAALRGWSRDSH
;
A
#
# COMPACT_ATOMS: atom_id res chain seq x y z
N MET A 1 -12.05 -14.85 14.77
CA MET A 1 -11.62 -15.34 13.44
C MET A 1 -10.24 -15.93 13.62
N THR A 2 -10.11 -17.24 13.57
CA THR A 2 -8.85 -17.97 13.63
C THR A 2 -8.06 -17.65 12.36
N GLN A 3 -6.98 -16.87 12.47
CA GLN A 3 -6.03 -16.70 11.37
C GLN A 3 -5.39 -18.05 11.08
N SER A 4 -5.75 -18.65 9.96
CA SER A 4 -4.96 -19.75 9.37
C SER A 4 -3.52 -19.25 9.27
N GLY A 5 -2.53 -20.10 9.62
CA GLY A 5 -1.10 -19.78 9.70
C GLY A 5 -0.45 -19.32 8.39
N HIS A 6 -1.00 -18.28 7.78
CA HIS A 6 -0.47 -17.69 6.57
C HIS A 6 0.67 -16.75 6.95
N ARG A 7 1.85 -17.03 6.43
CA ARG A 7 3.03 -16.19 6.61
C ARG A 7 2.81 -14.83 5.92
N PRO A 8 3.14 -13.70 6.56
CA PRO A 8 2.99 -12.40 5.92
C PRO A 8 3.92 -12.31 4.71
N ARG A 9 3.43 -11.69 3.64
CA ARG A 9 4.28 -11.23 2.53
C ARG A 9 5.12 -10.05 3.01
N VAL A 10 6.31 -9.93 2.47
CA VAL A 10 7.23 -8.85 2.82
C VAL A 10 7.39 -7.90 1.64
N GLY A 11 7.17 -6.63 1.90
CA GLY A 11 7.38 -5.55 0.94
C GLY A 11 8.42 -4.54 1.40
N VAL A 12 8.90 -3.75 0.46
CA VAL A 12 9.76 -2.60 0.69
C VAL A 12 9.21 -1.38 -0.04
N VAL A 13 9.35 -0.18 0.55
CA VAL A 13 8.94 1.08 -0.08
C VAL A 13 10.10 1.67 -0.85
N PHE A 14 9.86 2.03 -2.12
CA PHE A 14 10.66 3.01 -2.83
C PHE A 14 9.99 4.38 -2.66
N ARG A 15 10.63 5.27 -1.91
CA ARG A 15 10.07 6.58 -1.60
C ARG A 15 10.16 7.53 -2.80
N PRO A 16 9.14 8.36 -3.06
CA PRO A 16 9.12 9.24 -4.24
C PRO A 16 10.06 10.45 -4.14
N ASP A 17 10.67 10.70 -2.97
CA ASP A 17 11.70 11.73 -2.76
C ASP A 17 13.10 11.29 -3.25
N ARG A 18 13.23 10.05 -3.73
CA ARG A 18 14.45 9.53 -4.33
C ARG A 18 14.52 9.85 -5.81
N SER A 19 15.73 9.84 -6.34
CA SER A 19 15.96 10.03 -7.78
C SER A 19 15.28 8.92 -8.59
N PRO A 20 14.37 9.26 -9.55
CA PRO A 20 13.56 8.28 -10.28
C PRO A 20 14.39 7.24 -11.04
N GLU A 21 15.56 7.60 -11.56
CA GLU A 21 16.46 6.72 -12.30
C GLU A 21 17.00 5.56 -11.44
N THR A 22 16.90 5.64 -10.12
CA THR A 22 17.33 4.56 -9.21
C THR A 22 16.28 3.45 -9.04
N LEU A 23 15.05 3.68 -9.46
CA LEU A 23 13.95 2.72 -9.30
C LEU A 23 14.19 1.36 -9.96
N PRO A 24 14.69 1.25 -11.21
CA PRO A 24 14.95 -0.05 -11.83
C PRO A 24 15.97 -0.88 -11.04
N ARG A 25 17.03 -0.22 -10.53
CA ARG A 25 18.04 -0.88 -9.69
C ARG A 25 17.43 -1.35 -8.35
N THR A 26 16.61 -0.53 -7.72
CA THR A 26 15.94 -0.91 -6.47
C THR A 26 14.98 -2.09 -6.68
N ALA A 27 14.24 -2.12 -7.79
CA ALA A 27 13.36 -3.24 -8.13
C ALA A 27 14.14 -4.54 -8.31
N ALA A 28 15.25 -4.49 -9.06
CA ALA A 28 16.15 -5.63 -9.25
C ALA A 28 16.77 -6.12 -7.92
N ALA A 29 17.21 -5.19 -7.06
CA ALA A 29 17.76 -5.51 -5.75
C ALA A 29 16.70 -6.17 -4.84
N ALA A 30 15.47 -5.64 -4.80
CA ALA A 30 14.37 -6.21 -4.04
C ALA A 30 14.04 -7.64 -4.49
N GLN A 31 13.96 -7.86 -5.80
CA GLN A 31 13.77 -9.21 -6.36
C GLN A 31 14.93 -10.15 -5.99
N GLY A 32 16.17 -9.69 -6.15
CA GLY A 32 17.37 -10.47 -5.82
C GLY A 32 17.48 -10.82 -4.34
N ALA A 33 16.97 -9.96 -3.44
CA ALA A 33 16.89 -10.20 -2.01
C ALA A 33 15.70 -11.10 -1.60
N GLY A 34 14.88 -11.55 -2.56
CA GLY A 34 13.72 -12.42 -2.30
C GLY A 34 12.56 -11.70 -1.61
N ILE A 35 12.45 -10.39 -1.75
CA ILE A 35 11.30 -9.61 -1.29
C ILE A 35 10.11 -9.89 -2.21
N ASP A 36 8.91 -9.96 -1.64
CA ASP A 36 7.69 -10.31 -2.38
C ASP A 36 7.08 -9.11 -3.12
N GLU A 37 7.19 -7.91 -2.53
CA GLU A 37 6.47 -6.73 -3.02
C GLU A 37 7.32 -5.45 -2.99
N LEU A 38 7.21 -4.63 -4.02
CA LEU A 38 7.75 -3.25 -4.05
C LEU A 38 6.58 -2.27 -4.02
N TRP A 39 6.58 -1.37 -3.05
CA TRP A 39 5.52 -0.38 -2.87
C TRP A 39 5.98 1.02 -3.24
N LEU A 40 5.12 1.72 -3.96
CA LEU A 40 5.36 3.04 -4.53
C LEU A 40 4.31 4.02 -4.01
N TRP A 41 4.71 5.26 -3.78
CA TRP A 41 3.80 6.32 -3.34
C TRP A 41 3.64 7.37 -4.43
N GLU A 42 2.44 7.95 -4.53
CA GLU A 42 2.19 9.13 -5.34
C GLU A 42 1.97 10.33 -4.42
N ASP A 43 3.08 10.86 -3.91
CA ASP A 43 3.06 12.07 -3.09
C ASP A 43 3.22 13.31 -3.98
N CYS A 44 2.34 14.28 -3.80
CA CYS A 44 2.46 15.56 -4.51
C CYS A 44 3.62 16.40 -3.92
N PHE A 45 4.50 16.92 -4.70
CA PHE A 45 4.50 16.95 -6.16
C PHE A 45 5.77 16.28 -6.69
N LEU A 46 5.95 15.00 -6.34
CA LEU A 46 7.15 14.23 -6.59
C LEU A 46 6.97 13.35 -7.84
N GLN A 47 6.74 12.04 -7.66
CA GLN A 47 6.70 11.09 -8.77
C GLN A 47 5.29 10.52 -8.97
N GLY A 48 4.90 10.28 -10.23
CA GLY A 48 3.62 9.67 -10.58
C GLY A 48 3.62 8.16 -10.35
N GLY A 49 2.67 7.65 -9.53
CA GLY A 49 2.64 6.26 -9.08
C GLY A 49 2.51 5.23 -10.21
N ILE A 50 1.71 5.51 -11.24
CA ILE A 50 1.52 4.57 -12.37
C ILE A 50 2.76 4.50 -13.25
N ALA A 51 3.43 5.64 -13.49
CA ALA A 51 4.69 5.66 -14.24
C ALA A 51 5.79 4.87 -13.50
N GLN A 52 5.91 5.06 -12.18
CA GLN A 52 6.81 4.26 -11.35
C GLN A 52 6.47 2.77 -11.43
N ALA A 53 5.19 2.40 -11.32
CA ALA A 53 4.75 1.02 -11.38
C ALA A 53 5.11 0.35 -12.71
N ALA A 54 4.96 1.05 -13.84
CA ALA A 54 5.36 0.55 -15.14
C ALA A 54 6.86 0.23 -15.19
N VAL A 55 7.70 1.14 -14.68
CA VAL A 55 9.16 0.96 -14.66
C VAL A 55 9.56 -0.19 -13.73
N ALA A 56 8.98 -0.28 -12.54
CA ALA A 56 9.30 -1.34 -11.57
C ALA A 56 8.86 -2.73 -12.07
N LEU A 57 7.68 -2.82 -12.70
CA LEU A 57 7.17 -4.06 -13.27
C LEU A 57 8.03 -4.54 -14.45
N ALA A 58 8.44 -3.61 -15.31
CA ALA A 58 9.32 -3.93 -16.45
C ALA A 58 10.76 -4.28 -16.02
N GLY A 59 11.21 -3.74 -14.87
CA GLY A 59 12.54 -4.00 -14.31
C GLY A 59 12.61 -5.24 -13.38
N SER A 60 11.56 -6.04 -13.29
CA SER A 60 11.51 -7.24 -12.45
C SER A 60 10.64 -8.33 -13.06
N ASP A 61 10.88 -9.60 -12.72
CA ASP A 61 10.15 -10.75 -13.26
C ASP A 61 9.11 -11.30 -12.28
N THR A 62 9.34 -11.16 -10.97
CA THR A 62 8.54 -11.84 -9.93
C THR A 62 7.93 -10.91 -8.90
N LEU A 63 8.42 -9.67 -8.77
CA LEU A 63 7.87 -8.72 -7.81
C LEU A 63 6.40 -8.40 -8.11
N THR A 64 5.59 -8.38 -7.06
CA THR A 64 4.33 -7.67 -7.08
C THR A 64 4.60 -6.20 -6.79
N VAL A 65 4.06 -5.29 -7.59
CA VAL A 65 4.19 -3.85 -7.39
C VAL A 65 2.89 -3.30 -6.82
N GLY A 66 2.99 -2.67 -5.65
CA GLY A 66 1.88 -1.98 -5.00
C GLY A 66 1.97 -0.47 -5.18
N ILE A 67 0.85 0.20 -5.41
CA ILE A 67 0.76 1.66 -5.36
C ILE A 67 -0.05 2.04 -4.11
N GLY A 68 0.54 2.78 -3.23
CA GLY A 68 -0.09 3.06 -1.94
C GLY A 68 0.10 4.49 -1.47
N VAL A 69 -0.66 5.47 -2.01
CA VAL A 69 -1.90 5.33 -2.80
C VAL A 69 -1.92 6.25 -4.01
N LEU A 70 -2.81 5.99 -4.97
CA LEU A 70 -3.20 6.99 -5.99
C LEU A 70 -4.22 7.94 -5.37
N PRO A 71 -4.01 9.27 -5.39
CA PRO A 71 -5.00 10.24 -4.96
C PRO A 71 -6.15 10.35 -5.97
N ALA A 72 -7.33 9.82 -5.63
CA ALA A 72 -8.50 9.84 -6.49
C ALA A 72 -8.87 11.24 -7.02
N PRO A 73 -8.74 12.34 -6.24
CA PRO A 73 -9.08 13.67 -6.75
C PRO A 73 -8.20 14.15 -7.90
N LEU A 74 -6.96 13.67 -8.03
CA LEU A 74 -6.03 14.08 -9.08
C LEU A 74 -6.27 13.39 -10.43
N ARG A 75 -7.10 12.34 -10.48
CA ARG A 75 -7.16 11.43 -11.61
C ARG A 75 -8.58 11.23 -12.12
N ASN A 76 -8.76 11.30 -13.43
CA ASN A 76 -9.99 10.80 -14.04
C ASN A 76 -10.05 9.27 -13.90
N VAL A 77 -11.19 8.73 -13.48
CA VAL A 77 -11.34 7.30 -13.21
C VAL A 77 -11.19 6.44 -14.46
N VAL A 78 -11.58 6.95 -15.65
CA VAL A 78 -11.46 6.23 -16.93
C VAL A 78 -10.00 6.13 -17.34
N SER A 79 -9.24 7.25 -17.30
CA SER A 79 -7.79 7.23 -17.55
C SER A 79 -7.09 6.23 -16.63
N THR A 80 -7.39 6.29 -15.34
CA THR A 80 -6.79 5.37 -14.35
C THR A 80 -7.14 3.91 -14.65
N ALA A 81 -8.39 3.63 -15.04
CA ALA A 81 -8.81 2.28 -15.44
C ALA A 81 -8.03 1.78 -16.65
N MET A 82 -7.85 2.61 -17.67
CA MET A 82 -7.07 2.28 -18.88
C MET A 82 -5.60 1.98 -18.54
N GLU A 83 -4.96 2.84 -17.74
CA GLU A 83 -3.56 2.68 -17.34
C GLU A 83 -3.35 1.41 -16.51
N ILE A 84 -4.22 1.15 -15.53
CA ILE A 84 -4.15 -0.05 -14.69
C ILE A 84 -4.43 -1.31 -15.52
N ALA A 85 -5.44 -1.28 -16.41
CA ALA A 85 -5.77 -2.42 -17.28
C ALA A 85 -4.58 -2.76 -18.20
N THR A 86 -3.90 -1.75 -18.75
CA THR A 86 -2.70 -1.93 -19.56
C THR A 86 -1.60 -2.65 -18.76
N LEU A 87 -1.28 -2.16 -17.56
CA LEU A 87 -0.26 -2.79 -16.71
C LEU A 87 -0.65 -4.20 -16.29
N ALA A 88 -1.91 -4.42 -15.89
CA ALA A 88 -2.39 -5.72 -15.45
C ALA A 88 -2.48 -6.75 -16.59
N THR A 89 -2.62 -6.29 -17.84
CA THR A 89 -2.58 -7.16 -19.03
C THR A 89 -1.16 -7.57 -19.38
N ILE A 90 -0.20 -6.63 -19.30
CA ILE A 90 1.22 -6.91 -19.59
C ILE A 90 1.86 -7.72 -18.45
N PHE A 91 1.47 -7.45 -17.20
CA PHE A 91 2.04 -8.05 -15.99
C PHE A 91 0.95 -8.70 -15.12
N PRO A 92 0.31 -9.79 -15.59
CA PRO A 92 -0.86 -10.36 -14.92
C PRO A 92 -0.54 -10.83 -13.49
N GLY A 93 -1.39 -10.43 -12.53
CA GLY A 93 -1.27 -10.79 -11.12
C GLY A 93 -0.17 -10.06 -10.34
N ARG A 94 0.57 -9.16 -10.98
CA ARG A 94 1.73 -8.49 -10.37
C ARG A 94 1.48 -7.04 -9.95
N ILE A 95 0.25 -6.53 -10.01
CA ILE A 95 -0.07 -5.17 -9.58
C ILE A 95 -1.15 -5.19 -8.49
N ARG A 96 -0.97 -4.33 -7.48
CA ARG A 96 -1.96 -3.97 -6.45
C ARG A 96 -2.16 -2.48 -6.44
N VAL A 97 -3.39 -2.00 -6.39
CA VAL A 97 -3.70 -0.58 -6.50
C VAL A 97 -4.39 -0.10 -5.24
N GLY A 98 -3.71 0.73 -4.46
CA GLY A 98 -4.30 1.49 -3.39
C GLY A 98 -4.82 2.83 -3.88
N ILE A 99 -6.01 3.21 -3.44
CA ILE A 99 -6.64 4.48 -3.75
C ILE A 99 -6.90 5.22 -2.45
N GLY A 100 -6.66 6.52 -2.44
CA GLY A 100 -6.92 7.38 -1.30
C GLY A 100 -7.57 8.69 -1.70
N HIS A 101 -8.03 9.45 -0.70
CA HIS A 101 -8.58 10.79 -0.93
C HIS A 101 -7.51 11.88 -1.04
N GLY A 102 -6.22 11.50 -1.02
CA GLY A 102 -5.08 12.42 -1.06
C GLY A 102 -4.94 13.28 0.21
N VAL A 103 -3.78 13.89 0.37
CA VAL A 103 -3.54 14.89 1.41
C VAL A 103 -4.28 16.17 1.04
N GLN A 104 -5.22 16.61 1.88
CA GLN A 104 -6.14 17.68 1.53
C GLN A 104 -5.45 19.03 1.25
N ALA A 105 -4.30 19.29 1.86
CA ALA A 105 -3.50 20.47 1.56
C ALA A 105 -2.98 20.43 0.12
N TRP A 106 -2.46 19.29 -0.32
CA TRP A 106 -1.97 19.10 -1.69
C TRP A 106 -3.11 19.13 -2.70
N MET A 107 -4.27 18.55 -2.36
CA MET A 107 -5.45 18.61 -3.24
C MET A 107 -5.92 20.04 -3.48
N ARG A 108 -5.91 20.89 -2.45
CA ARG A 108 -6.21 22.33 -2.62
C ARG A 108 -5.16 23.03 -3.48
N GLN A 109 -3.89 22.74 -3.25
CA GLN A 109 -2.77 23.33 -3.99
C GLN A 109 -2.81 22.95 -5.47
N ALA A 110 -3.22 21.73 -5.78
CA ALA A 110 -3.38 21.21 -7.15
C ALA A 110 -4.72 21.64 -7.82
N GLY A 111 -5.60 22.35 -7.12
CA GLY A 111 -6.93 22.69 -7.64
C GLY A 111 -7.89 21.50 -7.74
N ALA A 112 -7.58 20.37 -7.08
CA ALA A 112 -8.31 19.11 -7.15
C ALA A 112 -9.13 18.81 -5.88
N ALA A 113 -9.17 19.71 -4.90
CA ALA A 113 -9.92 19.50 -3.68
C ALA A 113 -11.43 19.42 -3.93
N VAL A 114 -12.09 18.49 -3.26
CA VAL A 114 -13.54 18.31 -3.36
C VAL A 114 -14.20 18.48 -1.98
N PRO A 115 -15.48 18.93 -1.93
CA PRO A 115 -16.17 19.17 -0.66
C PRO A 115 -16.42 17.89 0.16
N SER A 116 -16.42 16.71 -0.48
CA SER A 116 -16.67 15.42 0.18
C SER A 116 -15.71 14.35 -0.35
N PRO A 117 -14.45 14.30 0.17
CA PRO A 117 -13.46 13.33 -0.28
C PRO A 117 -13.89 11.87 -0.11
N LEU A 118 -14.65 11.56 0.95
CA LEU A 118 -15.13 10.20 1.20
C LEU A 118 -16.19 9.76 0.18
N THR A 119 -17.07 10.67 -0.25
CA THR A 119 -18.05 10.39 -1.31
C THR A 119 -17.33 10.16 -2.64
N LEU A 120 -16.37 11.03 -2.99
CA LEU A 120 -15.56 10.82 -4.18
C LEU A 120 -14.85 9.46 -4.15
N LEU A 121 -14.23 9.10 -3.03
CA LEU A 121 -13.50 7.84 -2.91
C LEU A 121 -14.43 6.62 -3.12
N ARG A 122 -15.64 6.66 -2.58
CA ARG A 122 -16.66 5.61 -2.78
C ARG A 122 -17.08 5.50 -4.25
N GLU A 123 -17.43 6.62 -4.87
CA GLU A 123 -17.86 6.66 -6.27
C GLU A 123 -16.73 6.21 -7.21
N TYR A 124 -15.52 6.71 -6.96
CA TYR A 124 -14.33 6.40 -7.75
C TYR A 124 -13.97 4.92 -7.67
N HIS A 125 -13.92 4.36 -6.45
CA HIS A 125 -13.61 2.93 -6.26
C HIS A 125 -14.66 2.05 -6.94
N SER A 126 -15.96 2.37 -6.79
CA SER A 126 -17.04 1.62 -7.41
C SER A 126 -16.94 1.63 -8.95
N ALA A 127 -16.70 2.81 -9.54
CA ALA A 127 -16.57 2.93 -10.99
C ALA A 127 -15.31 2.18 -11.49
N LEU A 128 -14.17 2.37 -10.83
CA LEU A 128 -12.91 1.73 -11.21
C LEU A 128 -13.00 0.19 -11.13
N SER A 129 -13.58 -0.35 -10.06
CA SER A 129 -13.76 -1.80 -9.90
C SER A 129 -14.61 -2.40 -11.00
N ARG A 130 -15.70 -1.71 -11.37
CA ARG A 130 -16.60 -2.17 -12.44
C ARG A 130 -15.95 -2.08 -13.83
N LEU A 131 -15.22 -1.00 -14.11
CA LEU A 131 -14.49 -0.85 -15.37
C LEU A 131 -13.43 -1.94 -15.52
N LEU A 132 -12.61 -2.18 -14.48
CA LEU A 132 -11.57 -3.21 -14.50
C LEU A 132 -12.13 -4.64 -14.56
N SER A 133 -13.40 -4.85 -14.19
CA SER A 133 -14.09 -6.12 -14.39
C SER A 133 -14.78 -6.26 -15.76
N GLY A 134 -14.60 -5.30 -16.69
CA GLY A 134 -15.12 -5.33 -18.04
C GLY A 134 -16.60 -4.94 -18.17
N GLN A 135 -17.19 -4.39 -17.11
CA GLN A 135 -18.58 -3.94 -17.17
C GLN A 135 -18.70 -2.64 -17.97
N SER A 136 -19.81 -2.48 -18.70
CA SER A 136 -20.26 -1.17 -19.17
C SER A 136 -20.79 -0.37 -17.98
N VAL A 137 -20.25 0.83 -17.75
CA VAL A 137 -20.51 1.63 -16.56
C VAL A 137 -21.18 2.93 -16.92
N SER A 138 -22.43 3.10 -16.47
CA SER A 138 -23.06 4.39 -16.33
C SER A 138 -23.16 4.75 -14.85
N ALA A 139 -22.87 5.99 -14.50
CA ALA A 139 -22.90 6.52 -13.15
C ALA A 139 -23.32 7.99 -13.15
N GLU A 140 -24.27 8.34 -12.27
CA GLU A 140 -24.77 9.70 -12.04
C GLU A 140 -24.37 10.20 -10.63
N GLY A 141 -23.09 9.96 -10.26
CA GLY A 141 -22.57 10.35 -8.98
C GLY A 141 -22.37 11.87 -8.85
N ARG A 142 -22.08 12.31 -7.65
CA ARG A 142 -21.77 13.71 -7.36
C ARG A 142 -20.46 14.15 -8.03
N PHE A 143 -19.47 13.24 -8.07
CA PHE A 143 -18.11 13.50 -8.55
C PHE A 143 -17.73 12.62 -9.75
N VAL A 144 -18.31 11.41 -9.85
CA VAL A 144 -18.06 10.50 -10.95
C VAL A 144 -19.31 10.38 -11.81
N ARG A 145 -19.19 10.81 -13.07
CA ARG A 145 -20.27 10.72 -14.06
C ARG A 145 -19.75 10.01 -15.30
N LEU A 146 -20.40 8.90 -15.67
CA LEU A 146 -20.04 8.07 -16.80
C LEU A 146 -21.31 7.71 -17.56
N ASP A 147 -21.20 7.58 -18.88
CA ASP A 147 -22.30 7.18 -19.76
C ASP A 147 -21.84 6.02 -20.65
N GLY A 148 -22.20 4.80 -20.27
CA GLY A 148 -21.91 3.57 -21.02
C GLY A 148 -20.42 3.27 -21.24
N VAL A 149 -19.53 3.74 -20.37
CA VAL A 149 -18.08 3.54 -20.53
C VAL A 149 -17.71 2.08 -20.26
N GLN A 150 -16.97 1.48 -21.17
CA GLN A 150 -16.46 0.10 -21.06
C GLN A 150 -15.03 0.05 -21.58
N LEU A 151 -14.17 -0.77 -20.93
CA LEU A 151 -12.83 -1.04 -21.43
C LEU A 151 -12.86 -2.11 -22.54
N ASP A 152 -12.17 -1.85 -23.65
CA ASP A 152 -11.95 -2.86 -24.69
C ASP A 152 -10.95 -3.94 -24.25
N TRP A 153 -9.95 -3.53 -23.45
CA TRP A 153 -8.92 -4.41 -22.91
C TRP A 153 -9.15 -4.62 -21.42
N VAL A 154 -9.78 -5.74 -21.07
CA VAL A 154 -10.04 -6.11 -19.67
C VAL A 154 -8.86 -6.91 -19.13
N PRO A 155 -8.39 -6.62 -17.91
CA PRO A 155 -7.34 -7.43 -17.29
C PRO A 155 -7.68 -8.91 -17.24
N PRO A 156 -6.75 -9.83 -17.60
CA PRO A 156 -7.03 -11.27 -17.60
C PRO A 156 -7.20 -11.85 -16.19
N GLN A 157 -6.76 -11.13 -15.19
CA GLN A 157 -6.93 -11.45 -13.77
C GLN A 157 -7.46 -10.24 -13.01
N ARG A 158 -8.21 -10.50 -11.94
CA ARG A 158 -8.73 -9.44 -11.07
C ARG A 158 -7.58 -8.61 -10.51
N VAL A 159 -7.69 -7.30 -10.60
CA VAL A 159 -6.77 -6.35 -9.97
C VAL A 159 -7.29 -6.02 -8.57
N PRO A 160 -6.55 -6.34 -7.50
CA PRO A 160 -6.96 -5.96 -6.15
C PRO A 160 -6.95 -4.44 -5.98
N LEU A 161 -8.08 -3.87 -5.57
CA LEU A 161 -8.25 -2.46 -5.26
C LEU A 161 -8.32 -2.25 -3.76
N LEU A 162 -7.28 -1.64 -3.19
CA LEU A 162 -7.19 -1.33 -1.77
C LEU A 162 -7.57 0.13 -1.51
N ILE A 163 -7.97 0.43 -0.28
CA ILE A 163 -8.16 1.80 0.17
C ILE A 163 -7.13 2.10 1.27
N GLY A 164 -6.42 3.23 1.11
CA GLY A 164 -5.54 3.77 2.13
C GLY A 164 -6.15 4.98 2.83
N GLY A 165 -5.97 5.03 4.15
CA GLY A 165 -6.41 6.15 4.96
C GLY A 165 -6.32 5.87 6.45
N THR A 166 -6.30 6.96 7.25
CA THR A 166 -6.10 6.91 8.71
C THR A 166 -7.39 7.10 9.50
N GLY A 167 -8.36 7.82 8.91
CA GLY A 167 -9.59 8.16 9.62
C GLY A 167 -10.57 6.99 9.70
N PRO A 168 -11.33 6.86 10.82
CA PRO A 168 -12.23 5.73 11.06
C PRO A 168 -13.30 5.57 9.98
N LYS A 169 -13.79 6.67 9.39
CA LYS A 169 -14.78 6.61 8.29
C LYS A 169 -14.17 6.03 7.01
N THR A 170 -12.90 6.33 6.72
CA THR A 170 -12.20 5.79 5.54
C THR A 170 -11.87 4.32 5.75
N LEU A 171 -11.44 3.94 6.94
CA LEU A 171 -11.18 2.54 7.31
C LEU A 171 -12.46 1.68 7.21
N ARG A 172 -13.58 2.21 7.71
CA ARG A 172 -14.88 1.55 7.57
C ARG A 172 -15.28 1.40 6.11
N LEU A 173 -15.11 2.46 5.31
CA LEU A 173 -15.36 2.41 3.86
C LEU A 173 -14.50 1.34 3.17
N ALA A 174 -13.21 1.23 3.55
CA ALA A 174 -12.35 0.16 3.03
C ALA A 174 -12.95 -1.23 3.32
N GLY A 175 -13.43 -1.45 4.53
CA GLY A 175 -14.16 -2.68 4.89
C GLY A 175 -15.40 -2.91 4.05
N GLU A 176 -16.17 -1.86 3.77
CA GLU A 176 -17.44 -1.94 3.03
C GLU A 176 -17.26 -2.31 1.55
N ILE A 177 -16.24 -1.79 0.87
CA ILE A 177 -16.18 -1.85 -0.61
C ILE A 177 -14.87 -2.35 -1.20
N ALA A 178 -13.75 -2.30 -0.47
CA ALA A 178 -12.43 -2.60 -1.05
C ALA A 178 -12.03 -4.09 -0.92
N ASP A 179 -10.98 -4.46 -1.63
CA ASP A 179 -10.34 -5.77 -1.53
C ASP A 179 -9.30 -5.83 -0.42
N GLY A 180 -8.98 -4.67 0.15
CA GLY A 180 -8.03 -4.57 1.23
C GLY A 180 -7.88 -3.15 1.75
N VAL A 181 -7.03 -3.01 2.75
CA VAL A 181 -6.71 -1.74 3.40
C VAL A 181 -5.20 -1.55 3.48
N ILE A 182 -4.76 -0.30 3.30
CA ILE A 182 -3.38 0.12 3.56
C ILE A 182 -3.38 0.95 4.84
N ILE A 183 -2.64 0.48 5.84
CA ILE A 183 -2.44 1.14 7.13
C ILE A 183 -1.03 1.72 7.14
N ASP A 184 -0.92 3.00 7.47
CA ASP A 184 0.34 3.73 7.45
C ASP A 184 1.31 3.30 8.57
N SER A 185 2.54 3.80 8.47
CA SER A 185 3.62 3.48 9.40
C SER A 185 3.55 4.22 10.75
N LEU A 186 2.57 5.10 10.94
CA LEU A 186 2.40 5.87 12.17
C LEU A 186 1.66 5.07 13.27
N ASN A 187 1.23 3.86 12.93
CA ASN A 187 0.50 3.00 13.84
C ASN A 187 1.42 2.11 14.67
N THR A 188 1.15 2.05 15.98
CA THR A 188 1.65 0.98 16.85
C THR A 188 0.83 -0.30 16.64
N PRO A 189 1.25 -1.48 17.15
CA PRO A 189 0.44 -2.69 17.06
C PRO A 189 -0.97 -2.54 17.65
N GLU A 190 -1.14 -1.71 18.68
CA GLU A 190 -2.43 -1.44 19.32
C GLU A 190 -3.32 -0.56 18.44
N THR A 191 -2.80 0.55 17.92
CA THR A 191 -3.57 1.45 17.05
C THR A 191 -3.87 0.79 15.72
N ALA A 192 -2.99 -0.05 15.19
CA ALA A 192 -3.23 -0.87 14.00
C ALA A 192 -4.38 -1.88 14.22
N ARG A 193 -4.45 -2.52 15.39
CA ARG A 193 -5.60 -3.38 15.76
C ARG A 193 -6.90 -2.60 15.83
N THR A 194 -6.85 -1.38 16.39
CA THR A 194 -8.02 -0.49 16.43
C THR A 194 -8.47 -0.10 15.01
N ALA A 195 -7.53 0.23 14.13
CA ALA A 195 -7.81 0.51 12.71
C ALA A 195 -8.47 -0.69 12.01
N LEU A 196 -7.94 -1.89 12.21
CA LEU A 196 -8.53 -3.13 11.67
C LEU A 196 -9.92 -3.41 12.25
N GLY A 197 -10.19 -3.01 13.48
CA GLY A 197 -11.54 -3.05 14.09
C GLY A 197 -12.54 -2.18 13.33
N GLN A 198 -12.14 -1.00 12.85
CA GLN A 198 -12.99 -0.14 12.00
C GLN A 198 -13.25 -0.79 10.63
N VAL A 199 -12.23 -1.43 10.05
CA VAL A 199 -12.38 -2.20 8.80
C VAL A 199 -13.36 -3.35 8.99
N ALA A 200 -13.21 -4.13 10.05
CA ALA A 200 -14.11 -5.24 10.38
C ALA A 200 -15.57 -4.78 10.56
N ALA A 201 -15.76 -3.61 11.18
CA ALA A 201 -17.09 -3.00 11.31
C ALA A 201 -17.70 -2.64 9.94
N GLY A 202 -16.87 -2.26 8.95
CA GLY A 202 -17.32 -2.04 7.57
C GLY A 202 -17.63 -3.33 6.82
N GLN A 203 -16.99 -4.43 7.18
CA GLN A 203 -17.22 -5.74 6.57
C GLN A 203 -18.46 -6.48 7.09
N ALA A 204 -19.09 -6.00 8.17
CA ALA A 204 -20.15 -6.72 8.88
C ALA A 204 -21.34 -7.10 7.98
N ASP A 205 -21.64 -6.27 6.98
CA ASP A 205 -22.76 -6.47 6.06
C ASP A 205 -22.33 -7.10 4.71
N ARG A 206 -21.07 -7.53 4.59
CA ARG A 206 -20.55 -8.19 3.40
C ARG A 206 -20.46 -9.71 3.59
N PRO A 207 -20.64 -10.51 2.50
CA PRO A 207 -20.21 -11.90 2.53
C PRO A 207 -18.73 -11.99 2.92
N ALA A 208 -18.38 -12.94 3.77
CA ALA A 208 -17.00 -13.13 4.18
C ALA A 208 -16.11 -13.33 2.93
N SER A 209 -15.16 -12.42 2.71
CA SER A 209 -14.15 -12.56 1.66
C SER A 209 -12.89 -13.13 2.30
N ALA A 210 -12.47 -14.30 1.82
CA ALA A 210 -11.19 -14.90 2.25
C ALA A 210 -9.97 -14.09 1.79
N ASP A 211 -10.15 -13.22 0.78
CA ASP A 211 -9.06 -12.55 0.06
C ASP A 211 -8.86 -11.08 0.49
N PHE A 212 -9.51 -10.63 1.58
CA PHE A 212 -9.29 -9.25 2.04
C PHE A 212 -7.88 -9.07 2.57
N ALA A 213 -7.12 -8.14 1.97
CA ALA A 213 -5.72 -7.90 2.29
C ALA A 213 -5.55 -6.71 3.25
N ALA A 214 -4.95 -6.92 4.42
CA ALA A 214 -4.40 -5.86 5.23
C ALA A 214 -2.91 -5.69 4.90
N VAL A 215 -2.54 -4.48 4.47
CA VAL A 215 -1.16 -4.08 4.20
C VAL A 215 -0.75 -3.08 5.28
N GLN A 216 0.28 -3.41 6.05
CA GLN A 216 0.82 -2.56 7.11
C GLN A 216 2.18 -1.99 6.69
N TYR A 217 2.29 -0.67 6.61
CA TYR A 217 3.59 -0.02 6.49
C TYR A 217 4.27 0.10 7.86
N LEU A 218 5.55 -0.18 7.92
CA LEU A 218 6.38 -0.05 9.11
C LEU A 218 7.63 0.75 8.79
N ALA A 219 7.83 1.86 9.47
CA ALA A 219 9.12 2.52 9.47
C ALA A 219 10.19 1.54 9.98
N CYS A 220 11.30 1.41 9.26
CA CYS A 220 12.30 0.40 9.56
C CYS A 220 13.71 0.98 9.49
N VAL A 221 14.50 0.69 10.54
CA VAL A 221 15.93 1.00 10.57
C VAL A 221 16.70 -0.24 11.00
N PRO A 222 17.24 -1.01 10.04
CA PRO A 222 18.10 -2.15 10.34
C PRO A 222 19.43 -1.74 11.02
N GLY A 223 19.99 -2.65 11.82
CA GLY A 223 21.29 -2.50 12.48
C GLY A 223 21.20 -2.07 13.94
N ALA A 224 22.29 -2.23 14.68
CA ALA A 224 22.33 -2.08 16.14
C ALA A 224 21.85 -0.72 16.69
N ALA A 225 22.00 0.36 15.93
CA ALA A 225 21.50 1.70 16.29
C ALA A 225 20.05 1.94 15.86
N GLY A 226 19.38 0.96 15.26
CA GLY A 226 18.08 1.13 14.61
C GLY A 226 17.01 1.63 15.58
N ARG A 227 16.90 1.06 16.75
CA ARG A 227 15.93 1.49 17.77
C ARG A 227 16.18 2.93 18.23
N GLN A 228 17.43 3.26 18.55
CA GLN A 228 17.80 4.62 18.96
C GLN A 228 17.42 5.64 17.87
N ARG A 229 17.69 5.33 16.60
CA ARG A 229 17.35 6.23 15.47
C ARG A 229 15.84 6.44 15.33
N LEU A 230 15.05 5.41 15.54
CA LEU A 230 13.58 5.53 15.55
C LEU A 230 13.08 6.40 16.70
N ASP A 231 13.65 6.25 17.88
CA ASP A 231 13.31 7.05 19.06
C ASP A 231 13.68 8.53 18.89
N GLU A 232 14.82 8.82 18.24
CA GLU A 232 15.21 10.19 17.86
C GLU A 232 14.20 10.83 16.89
N VAL A 233 13.73 10.08 15.88
CA VAL A 233 12.70 10.56 14.93
C VAL A 233 11.39 10.80 15.66
N ALA A 234 10.98 9.91 16.55
CA ALA A 234 9.76 10.07 17.34
C ALA A 234 9.84 11.28 18.28
N ALA A 235 11.00 11.54 18.90
CA ALA A 235 11.23 12.69 19.76
C ALA A 235 11.19 14.03 19.00
N GLY A 236 11.42 14.04 17.69
CA GLY A 236 11.29 15.20 16.81
C GLY A 236 9.86 15.70 16.60
N GLY A 237 8.86 15.02 17.14
CA GLY A 237 7.45 15.50 17.26
C GLY A 237 6.54 15.17 16.09
N GLU A 238 6.98 14.44 15.08
CA GLU A 238 6.14 14.04 13.94
C GLU A 238 5.32 12.76 14.22
N VAL A 239 5.64 12.02 15.29
CA VAL A 239 5.08 10.68 15.58
C VAL A 239 4.81 10.52 17.06
N ALA A 240 3.80 9.71 17.41
CA ALA A 240 3.51 9.39 18.82
C ALA A 240 4.70 8.69 19.50
N ALA A 241 5.08 9.14 20.68
CA ALA A 241 6.13 8.52 21.47
C ALA A 241 5.76 7.08 21.85
N GLY A 242 6.71 6.17 21.68
CA GLY A 242 6.60 4.77 22.10
C GLY A 242 6.01 3.84 21.04
N GLY A 243 6.88 3.03 20.42
CA GLY A 243 6.48 1.97 19.50
C GLY A 243 6.42 2.34 18.01
N TYR A 244 6.91 3.51 17.64
CA TYR A 244 7.06 3.88 16.22
C TYR A 244 8.08 2.98 15.52
N GLY A 245 7.62 2.29 14.48
CA GLY A 245 8.47 1.50 13.61
C GLY A 245 9.15 0.30 14.28
N VAL A 246 10.00 -0.35 13.51
CA VAL A 246 10.81 -1.51 13.91
C VAL A 246 12.27 -1.25 13.58
N GLY A 247 13.20 -1.61 14.47
CA GLY A 247 14.63 -1.36 14.24
C GLY A 247 15.48 -2.24 15.12
N GLY A 248 16.73 -2.43 14.69
CA GLY A 248 17.69 -3.28 15.39
C GLY A 248 18.15 -4.46 14.54
N THR A 249 18.49 -5.57 15.18
CA THR A 249 18.84 -6.83 14.52
C THR A 249 17.67 -7.41 13.73
N VAL A 250 17.94 -8.39 12.87
CA VAL A 250 16.87 -9.11 12.12
C VAL A 250 15.84 -9.71 13.08
N GLU A 251 16.28 -10.31 14.19
CA GLU A 251 15.38 -10.91 15.18
C GLU A 251 14.47 -9.87 15.85
N GLU A 252 15.02 -8.70 16.23
CA GLU A 252 14.25 -7.61 16.82
C GLU A 252 13.22 -7.05 15.84
N ILE A 253 13.59 -6.91 14.55
CA ILE A 253 12.68 -6.45 13.50
C ILE A 253 11.56 -7.48 13.25
N VAL A 254 11.89 -8.78 13.18
CA VAL A 254 10.91 -9.87 13.03
C VAL A 254 9.95 -9.89 14.21
N THR A 255 10.47 -9.79 15.44
CA THR A 255 9.65 -9.74 16.67
C THR A 255 8.70 -8.56 16.65
N GLY A 256 9.21 -7.35 16.33
CA GLY A 256 8.38 -6.14 16.24
C GLY A 256 7.32 -6.23 15.15
N ALA A 257 7.67 -6.72 13.96
CA ALA A 257 6.76 -6.86 12.84
C ALA A 257 5.66 -7.90 13.10
N SER A 258 5.96 -8.98 13.82
CA SER A 258 4.99 -10.03 14.16
C SER A 258 3.88 -9.57 15.12
N GLY A 259 4.05 -8.42 15.77
CA GLY A 259 3.00 -7.76 16.57
C GLY A 259 1.82 -7.23 15.74
N TYR A 260 1.97 -7.10 14.42
CA TYR A 260 0.94 -6.58 13.52
C TYR A 260 0.17 -7.72 12.85
N SER A 261 -1.16 -7.57 12.78
CA SER A 261 -2.05 -8.54 12.14
C SER A 261 -2.30 -8.15 10.68
N ALA A 262 -1.29 -8.35 9.82
CA ALA A 262 -1.36 -8.00 8.40
C ALA A 262 -0.96 -9.19 7.52
N GLN A 263 -1.53 -9.28 6.32
CA GLN A 263 -1.15 -10.25 5.29
C GLN A 263 0.12 -9.82 4.55
N THR A 264 0.37 -8.51 4.48
CA THR A 264 1.61 -7.95 3.95
C THR A 264 2.17 -6.94 4.94
N VAL A 265 3.45 -7.07 5.28
CA VAL A 265 4.22 -6.08 6.03
C VAL A 265 5.18 -5.39 5.07
N VAL A 266 5.13 -4.07 5.02
CA VAL A 266 5.92 -3.27 4.08
C VAL A 266 6.89 -2.40 4.86
N PHE A 267 8.17 -2.65 4.72
CA PHE A 267 9.22 -1.91 5.40
C PHE A 267 9.56 -0.63 4.65
N GLN A 268 9.52 0.48 5.35
CA GLN A 268 9.73 1.83 4.85
C GLN A 268 11.05 2.37 5.41
N PRO A 269 12.02 2.77 4.56
CA PRO A 269 13.24 3.43 5.02
C PRO A 269 12.93 4.81 5.59
N ILE A 270 13.70 5.25 6.59
CA ILE A 270 13.57 6.58 7.20
C ILE A 270 14.65 7.50 6.63
N GLY A 271 14.22 8.65 6.13
CA GLY A 271 15.08 9.68 5.56
C GLY A 271 15.46 9.44 4.09
N PRO A 272 15.85 10.52 3.39
CA PRO A 272 16.20 10.46 1.98
C PRO A 272 17.58 9.85 1.70
N GLU A 273 18.48 9.89 2.69
CA GLU A 273 19.90 9.50 2.56
C GLU A 273 20.15 7.99 2.77
N VAL A 274 19.08 7.18 2.91
CA VAL A 274 19.25 5.73 3.16
C VAL A 274 19.84 5.05 1.93
N ASP A 275 20.90 4.26 2.11
CA ASP A 275 21.36 3.32 1.10
C ASP A 275 20.31 2.26 0.83
N MET A 276 19.65 2.34 -0.35
CA MET A 276 18.56 1.42 -0.69
C MET A 276 19.04 0.01 -0.96
N ASP A 277 20.26 -0.19 -1.43
CA ASP A 277 20.77 -1.54 -1.67
C ASP A 277 21.03 -2.25 -0.33
N GLY A 278 21.69 -1.58 0.62
CA GLY A 278 21.87 -2.09 1.97
C GLY A 278 20.55 -2.29 2.72
N PHE A 279 19.62 -1.34 2.61
CA PHE A 279 18.29 -1.47 3.21
C PHE A 279 17.52 -2.68 2.63
N THR A 280 17.49 -2.81 1.31
CA THR A 280 16.81 -3.91 0.62
C THR A 280 17.43 -5.26 0.97
N HIS A 281 18.75 -5.34 1.09
CA HIS A 281 19.45 -6.53 1.55
C HIS A 281 19.01 -6.93 2.96
N SER A 282 19.02 -5.99 3.91
CA SER A 282 18.59 -6.24 5.30
C SER A 282 17.12 -6.65 5.39
N VAL A 283 16.22 -6.02 4.60
CA VAL A 283 14.81 -6.44 4.52
C VAL A 283 14.69 -7.84 3.92
N GLY A 284 15.56 -8.22 2.98
CA GLY A 284 15.64 -9.60 2.45
C GLY A 284 15.98 -10.63 3.53
N GLU A 285 16.91 -10.32 4.43
CA GLU A 285 17.22 -11.18 5.58
C GLU A 285 16.01 -11.32 6.53
N VAL A 286 15.31 -10.21 6.80
CA VAL A 286 14.06 -10.21 7.59
C VAL A 286 12.99 -11.06 6.91
N ALA A 287 12.84 -10.96 5.59
CA ALA A 287 11.88 -11.76 4.81
C ALA A 287 12.19 -13.26 4.89
N ALA A 288 13.48 -13.63 4.81
CA ALA A 288 13.92 -15.01 4.97
C ALA A 288 13.62 -15.53 6.38
N ALA A 289 13.89 -14.73 7.40
CA ALA A 289 13.61 -15.08 8.80
C ALA A 289 12.10 -15.22 9.06
N LEU A 290 11.25 -14.31 8.57
CA LEU A 290 9.80 -14.40 8.67
C LEU A 290 9.23 -15.66 7.99
N ARG A 291 9.85 -16.12 6.90
CA ARG A 291 9.46 -17.40 6.26
C ARG A 291 9.78 -18.63 7.09
N GLY A 292 10.85 -18.57 7.89
CA GLY A 292 11.26 -19.64 8.81
C GLY A 292 10.55 -19.61 10.18
N TRP A 293 9.89 -18.49 10.51
CA TRP A 293 9.32 -18.26 11.84
C TRP A 293 7.93 -18.90 11.98
N SER A 294 7.73 -19.74 13.03
CA SER A 294 6.42 -20.26 13.42
C SER A 294 5.97 -19.57 14.71
N ARG A 295 4.72 -19.10 14.77
CA ARG A 295 4.14 -18.46 15.96
C ARG A 295 4.01 -19.38 17.18
N ASP A 296 4.20 -20.68 17.01
CA ASP A 296 4.04 -21.71 18.06
C ASP A 296 5.29 -21.90 18.92
N SER A 297 6.33 -21.05 18.76
CA SER A 297 7.63 -21.22 19.41
C SER A 297 7.87 -20.25 20.58
N HIS A 298 6.86 -19.46 21.01
CA HIS A 298 6.99 -18.55 22.16
C HIS A 298 5.73 -18.46 22.98
#